data_cb81ff56e5b236d0b27031e00e345f86
#
_entry.id   cb81ff56e5b236d0b27031e00e345f86
#
_cell.length_a   1.000
_cell.length_b   1.000
_cell.length_c   1.000
_cell.angle_alpha   90.00
_cell.angle_beta   90.00
_cell.angle_gamma   90.00
#
_symmetry.space_group_name_H-M   'P 1'
#
loop_
_entity.id
_entity.type
_entity.pdbx_description
1 polymer ?
#
loop_
_entity_poly.entity_id
_entity_poly.type
_entity_poly.pdbx_seq_one_letter_code
_entity_poly.pdbx_strand_id
1 'polypeptide(L)'
;MPKRRSNTISTESNSGTGAIGASGSGMSPGVINDLASRINNRLSESIVVEGDSRSRGRNEEIRVTFDNEEEIYLVDSASNSRYFVSNDVDSCTCPDFQNRNRTCRHMNAVNNAIGQAEQEIRDMEANEVMRSRMQQDIRDEIQRNQEGPSTDDGFFYSDNLDTFDTTYENINDDLINYEYENVLNGNTSTFGVELEFVGGNADAIASELYDLGITAAPYRLGYHARVSDNSKWKLERDGSVSSGSQGGELVSPILKDTPETWRQIQAICEVAKRHGARINQSCGGHVHIGMNKLDTARQRWRRFFKIVENYEECLYKAAGGDLGRIRSNASNYATSFSERAAEANRMTFRMENDEDVREMAQRVSRMNRYYGINLKNIATDRAPTVEFRYFNGSLNPKQIQANIKLAAGIINASEKARWRDTEDENYKKRGKILKDARTSSGTRTKEKIIELLDIAFSRKRDKDMILNVFKKNEWR
;
A
#
# COMPACT_ATOMS: atom_id res chain seq x y z
N MET A 1 59.34 -0.77 -45.21
CA MET A 1 59.87 -0.47 -43.88
C MET A 1 59.91 1.02 -43.70
N PRO A 2 59.15 1.61 -42.80
CA PRO A 2 59.52 2.84 -42.14
C PRO A 2 59.52 2.68 -40.63
N LYS A 3 60.38 3.50 -40.02
CA LYS A 3 60.94 3.44 -38.69
C LYS A 3 59.94 3.70 -37.57
N ARG A 4 60.04 2.85 -36.52
CA ARG A 4 59.48 3.08 -35.18
C ARG A 4 60.11 4.38 -34.57
N ARG A 5 59.24 5.30 -34.12
CA ARG A 5 59.61 6.30 -33.08
C ARG A 5 59.00 5.87 -31.78
N SER A 6 59.84 5.60 -30.79
CA SER A 6 59.54 5.45 -29.39
C SER A 6 59.27 6.82 -28.80
N ASN A 7 58.06 7.05 -28.28
CA ASN A 7 57.78 8.11 -27.35
C ASN A 7 57.50 7.49 -25.99
N THR A 8 58.43 7.69 -25.10
CA THR A 8 58.27 7.49 -23.64
C THR A 8 57.37 8.56 -23.16
N ILE A 9 56.17 8.16 -22.63
CA ILE A 9 55.28 9.06 -21.91
C ILE A 9 55.46 8.71 -20.42
N SER A 10 55.91 9.71 -19.66
CA SER A 10 56.00 9.75 -18.25
C SER A 10 54.61 9.56 -17.64
N THR A 11 54.51 8.58 -16.74
CA THR A 11 53.33 8.36 -15.89
C THR A 11 53.29 9.45 -14.82
N GLU A 12 52.51 10.49 -15.01
CA GLU A 12 51.90 11.26 -13.93
C GLU A 12 50.51 10.74 -13.70
N SER A 13 50.33 10.12 -12.53
CA SER A 13 49.05 9.67 -12.03
C SER A 13 48.19 10.87 -11.66
N ASN A 14 47.34 11.30 -12.61
CA ASN A 14 46.23 12.21 -12.31
C ASN A 14 44.99 11.32 -12.17
N SER A 15 44.53 11.12 -10.93
CA SER A 15 43.21 10.58 -10.63
C SER A 15 42.15 11.55 -11.10
N GLY A 16 41.73 11.41 -12.35
CA GLY A 16 40.62 12.19 -12.92
C GLY A 16 39.30 11.70 -12.36
N THR A 17 38.74 12.45 -11.45
CA THR A 17 37.32 12.34 -11.08
C THR A 17 36.50 12.71 -12.31
N GLY A 18 35.74 11.73 -12.84
CA GLY A 18 34.82 11.94 -13.94
C GLY A 18 33.92 13.14 -13.67
N ALA A 19 33.79 14.00 -14.67
CA ALA A 19 33.01 15.23 -14.57
C ALA A 19 31.52 14.88 -14.55
N ILE A 20 30.98 14.61 -13.36
CA ILE A 20 29.54 14.69 -13.14
C ILE A 20 29.18 16.17 -13.26
N GLY A 21 28.40 16.52 -14.28
CA GLY A 21 27.88 17.86 -14.49
C GLY A 21 26.91 18.27 -13.39
N ALA A 22 27.40 18.44 -12.18
CA ALA A 22 26.64 18.99 -11.07
C ALA A 22 26.69 20.51 -11.12
N SER A 23 25.63 21.13 -11.55
CA SER A 23 25.34 22.55 -11.25
C SER A 23 24.99 22.69 -9.77
N GLY A 24 25.99 22.55 -8.90
CA GLY A 24 25.86 22.69 -7.45
C GLY A 24 27.11 23.33 -6.87
N SER A 25 27.14 24.63 -6.79
CA SER A 25 28.17 25.36 -6.05
C SER A 25 28.02 25.09 -4.56
N GLY A 26 28.91 24.26 -3.98
CA GLY A 26 29.00 24.13 -2.53
C GLY A 26 29.33 22.75 -1.92
N MET A 27 29.40 21.68 -2.71
CA MET A 27 29.76 20.36 -2.17
C MET A 27 31.29 20.17 -2.06
N SER A 28 31.73 19.57 -0.96
CA SER A 28 33.14 19.22 -0.81
C SER A 28 33.53 18.06 -1.74
N PRO A 29 34.83 17.98 -2.17
CA PRO A 29 35.28 16.90 -3.06
C PRO A 29 34.99 15.48 -2.55
N GLY A 30 34.98 15.28 -1.24
CA GLY A 30 34.63 13.98 -0.64
C GLY A 30 33.17 13.59 -0.84
N VAL A 31 32.25 14.54 -0.78
CA VAL A 31 30.81 14.29 -1.00
C VAL A 31 30.53 13.96 -2.46
N ILE A 32 31.25 14.61 -3.39
CA ILE A 32 31.12 14.36 -4.84
C ILE A 32 31.59 12.94 -5.17
N ASN A 33 32.71 12.50 -4.60
CA ASN A 33 33.24 11.15 -4.82
C ASN A 33 32.33 10.06 -4.23
N ASP A 34 31.74 10.31 -3.08
CA ASP A 34 30.77 9.39 -2.46
C ASP A 34 29.52 9.24 -3.32
N LEU A 35 28.96 10.35 -3.81
CA LEU A 35 27.80 10.33 -4.69
C LEU A 35 28.10 9.60 -6.01
N ALA A 36 29.26 9.85 -6.63
CA ALA A 36 29.67 9.17 -7.85
C ALA A 36 29.79 7.64 -7.65
N SER A 37 30.40 7.21 -6.54
CA SER A 37 30.51 5.79 -6.20
C SER A 37 29.13 5.14 -6.03
N ARG A 38 28.20 5.82 -5.38
CA ARG A 38 26.84 5.32 -5.17
C ARG A 38 26.04 5.22 -6.46
N ILE A 39 26.21 6.20 -7.35
CA ILE A 39 25.60 6.17 -8.69
C ILE A 39 26.13 4.97 -9.48
N ASN A 40 27.43 4.76 -9.52
CA ASN A 40 28.03 3.64 -10.20
C ASN A 40 27.59 2.29 -9.63
N ASN A 41 27.52 2.18 -8.31
CA ASN A 41 26.97 0.98 -7.65
C ASN A 41 25.50 0.74 -8.04
N ARG A 42 24.69 1.78 -8.12
CA ARG A 42 23.29 1.63 -8.56
C ARG A 42 23.18 1.24 -10.03
N LEU A 43 24.04 1.78 -10.88
CA LEU A 43 24.09 1.46 -12.30
C LEU A 43 24.67 0.06 -12.57
N SER A 44 25.42 -0.54 -11.64
CA SER A 44 25.89 -1.92 -11.78
C SER A 44 24.74 -2.95 -11.78
N GLU A 45 23.57 -2.59 -11.22
CA GLU A 45 22.35 -3.40 -11.27
C GLU A 45 21.54 -3.21 -12.56
N SER A 46 21.99 -2.42 -13.49
CA SER A 46 21.35 -2.02 -14.76
C SER A 46 20.12 -1.12 -14.58
N ILE A 47 20.07 -0.06 -15.36
CA ILE A 47 18.91 0.83 -15.49
C ILE A 47 18.42 0.80 -16.93
N VAL A 48 17.10 0.74 -17.12
CA VAL A 48 16.47 0.83 -18.42
C VAL A 48 15.96 2.24 -18.63
N VAL A 49 16.39 2.89 -19.71
CA VAL A 49 15.97 4.24 -20.07
C VAL A 49 15.34 4.24 -21.48
N GLU A 50 14.46 5.17 -21.73
CA GLU A 50 13.92 5.39 -23.07
C GLU A 50 14.95 6.12 -23.94
N GLY A 51 15.30 5.53 -25.07
CA GLY A 51 16.16 6.11 -26.08
C GLY A 51 15.36 6.83 -27.17
N ASP A 52 15.82 8.01 -27.61
CA ASP A 52 15.24 8.74 -28.73
C ASP A 52 15.65 8.06 -30.07
N SER A 53 14.69 7.41 -30.72
CA SER A 53 14.87 6.82 -32.05
C SER A 53 14.35 7.79 -33.12
N ARG A 54 15.25 8.64 -33.63
CA ARG A 54 14.94 9.66 -34.65
C ARG A 54 14.42 9.08 -35.99
N SER A 55 14.47 7.76 -36.21
CA SER A 55 14.16 7.21 -37.53
C SER A 55 12.82 6.46 -37.62
N ARG A 56 12.09 6.16 -36.55
CA ARG A 56 10.86 5.37 -36.60
C ARG A 56 9.74 5.79 -35.61
N GLY A 57 9.87 6.87 -34.83
CA GLY A 57 8.83 7.33 -33.91
C GLY A 57 8.45 6.33 -32.82
N ARG A 58 9.33 5.41 -32.46
CA ARG A 58 9.17 4.43 -31.37
C ARG A 58 10.27 4.68 -30.36
N ASN A 59 9.90 4.87 -29.10
CA ASN A 59 10.84 4.85 -28.00
C ASN A 59 11.44 3.44 -27.91
N GLU A 60 12.77 3.36 -27.94
CA GLU A 60 13.49 2.10 -27.72
C GLU A 60 13.95 2.04 -26.27
N GLU A 61 13.71 0.91 -25.62
CA GLU A 61 14.31 0.64 -24.31
C GLU A 61 15.81 0.37 -24.48
N ILE A 62 16.63 1.13 -23.77
CA ILE A 62 18.08 0.98 -23.73
C ILE A 62 18.47 0.63 -22.31
N ARG A 63 19.18 -0.46 -22.13
CA ARG A 63 19.71 -0.88 -20.85
C ARG A 63 21.12 -0.34 -20.67
N VAL A 64 21.35 0.33 -19.55
CA VAL A 64 22.66 0.88 -19.17
C VAL A 64 23.13 0.18 -17.90
N THR A 65 24.36 -0.33 -17.92
CA THR A 65 25.03 -0.99 -16.81
C THR A 65 26.42 -0.39 -16.64
N PHE A 66 26.84 -0.08 -15.41
CA PHE A 66 28.23 0.32 -15.15
C PHE A 66 29.05 -0.90 -14.77
N ASP A 67 30.16 -1.09 -15.47
CA ASP A 67 31.15 -2.12 -15.18
C ASP A 67 32.21 -1.54 -14.26
N ASN A 68 32.23 -2.01 -13.01
CA ASN A 68 33.14 -1.50 -11.98
C ASN A 68 34.60 -1.98 -12.19
N GLU A 69 34.85 -3.03 -12.97
CA GLU A 69 36.20 -3.55 -13.22
C GLU A 69 36.86 -2.78 -14.35
N GLU A 70 36.15 -2.51 -15.41
CA GLU A 70 36.65 -1.80 -16.60
C GLU A 70 36.38 -0.28 -16.54
N GLU A 71 35.61 0.18 -15.54
CA GLU A 71 35.18 1.58 -15.34
C GLU A 71 34.54 2.20 -16.59
N ILE A 72 33.63 1.46 -17.23
CA ILE A 72 32.91 1.86 -18.43
C ILE A 72 31.41 1.59 -18.31
N TYR A 73 30.61 2.26 -19.15
CA TYR A 73 29.20 1.95 -19.27
C TYR A 73 28.96 0.97 -20.42
N LEU A 74 28.25 -0.11 -20.13
CA LEU A 74 27.73 -1.07 -21.10
C LEU A 74 26.32 -0.61 -21.49
N VAL A 75 26.09 -0.44 -22.78
CA VAL A 75 24.81 0.05 -23.33
C VAL A 75 24.24 -0.99 -24.28
N ASP A 76 23.22 -1.71 -23.82
CA ASP A 76 22.50 -2.70 -24.62
C ASP A 76 21.29 -2.05 -25.28
N SER A 77 21.27 -2.03 -26.61
CA SER A 77 20.14 -1.53 -27.39
C SER A 77 19.07 -2.61 -27.61
N ALA A 78 17.85 -2.21 -27.96
CA ALA A 78 16.76 -3.13 -28.28
C ALA A 78 17.07 -4.09 -29.46
N SER A 79 18.07 -3.79 -30.26
CA SER A 79 18.56 -4.67 -31.35
C SER A 79 19.59 -5.72 -30.88
N ASN A 80 19.74 -5.95 -29.60
CA ASN A 80 20.78 -6.81 -28.99
C ASN A 80 22.22 -6.41 -29.34
N SER A 81 22.46 -5.18 -29.73
CA SER A 81 23.81 -4.66 -29.98
C SER A 81 24.32 -3.99 -28.70
N ARG A 82 25.51 -4.39 -28.27
CA ARG A 82 26.19 -3.79 -27.10
C ARG A 82 27.22 -2.77 -27.56
N TYR A 83 27.20 -1.61 -26.88
CA TYR A 83 28.16 -0.54 -27.09
C TYR A 83 28.80 -0.15 -25.75
N PHE A 84 29.98 0.41 -25.81
CA PHE A 84 30.76 0.84 -24.67
C PHE A 84 30.83 2.37 -24.68
N VAL A 85 30.55 2.99 -23.54
CA VAL A 85 30.69 4.43 -23.36
C VAL A 85 31.68 4.65 -22.22
N SER A 86 32.61 5.59 -22.44
CA SER A 86 33.63 5.93 -21.43
C SER A 86 32.99 6.43 -20.13
N ASN A 87 33.73 6.32 -19.02
CA ASN A 87 33.29 6.80 -17.71
C ASN A 87 32.93 8.30 -17.73
N ASP A 88 33.72 9.10 -18.47
CA ASP A 88 33.46 10.54 -18.63
C ASP A 88 32.35 10.87 -19.62
N VAL A 89 31.72 9.87 -20.22
CA VAL A 89 30.66 9.97 -21.22
C VAL A 89 31.08 10.84 -22.44
N ASP A 90 32.36 10.86 -22.75
CA ASP A 90 32.94 11.63 -23.86
C ASP A 90 33.17 10.82 -25.12
N SER A 91 33.14 9.49 -25.04
CA SER A 91 33.35 8.56 -26.17
C SER A 91 32.39 7.38 -26.16
N CYS A 92 32.13 6.84 -27.37
CA CYS A 92 31.26 5.68 -27.58
C CYS A 92 31.77 4.82 -28.74
N THR A 93 31.66 3.51 -28.60
CA THR A 93 32.08 2.57 -29.68
C THR A 93 31.08 2.45 -30.84
N CYS A 94 29.94 3.11 -30.80
CA CYS A 94 28.92 3.02 -31.82
C CYS A 94 29.35 3.69 -33.15
N PRO A 95 28.87 3.20 -34.31
CA PRO A 95 29.19 3.78 -35.61
C PRO A 95 28.84 5.26 -35.78
N ASP A 96 27.76 5.72 -35.12
CA ASP A 96 27.36 7.12 -35.21
C ASP A 96 28.39 8.02 -34.56
N PHE A 97 28.92 7.68 -33.37
CA PHE A 97 29.99 8.43 -32.72
C PHE A 97 31.30 8.32 -33.50
N GLN A 98 31.69 7.10 -33.91
CA GLN A 98 32.95 6.87 -34.64
C GLN A 98 33.03 7.62 -35.96
N ASN A 99 31.92 7.83 -36.66
CA ASN A 99 31.86 8.52 -37.92
C ASN A 99 31.69 10.04 -37.79
N ARG A 100 31.04 10.51 -36.75
CA ARG A 100 30.62 11.92 -36.65
C ARG A 100 31.29 12.68 -35.51
N ASN A 101 31.93 11.96 -34.59
CA ASN A 101 32.63 12.49 -33.42
C ASN A 101 31.75 13.50 -32.61
N ARG A 102 30.48 13.13 -32.36
CA ARG A 102 29.51 13.94 -31.59
C ARG A 102 28.68 13.06 -30.68
N THR A 103 28.06 13.65 -29.68
CA THR A 103 27.17 12.96 -28.75
C THR A 103 26.16 12.10 -29.49
N CYS A 104 26.15 10.82 -29.20
CA CYS A 104 25.26 9.84 -29.77
C CYS A 104 24.14 9.45 -28.79
N ARG A 105 23.14 8.69 -29.26
CA ARG A 105 22.01 8.24 -28.46
C ARG A 105 22.43 7.38 -27.25
N HIS A 106 23.53 6.64 -27.33
CA HIS A 106 24.02 5.80 -26.24
C HIS A 106 24.62 6.65 -25.11
N MET A 107 25.36 7.71 -25.44
CA MET A 107 25.85 8.68 -24.46
C MET A 107 24.70 9.42 -23.78
N ASN A 108 23.65 9.78 -24.54
CA ASN A 108 22.43 10.36 -23.96
C ASN A 108 21.71 9.38 -23.03
N ALA A 109 21.65 8.10 -23.39
CA ALA A 109 21.07 7.07 -22.55
C ALA A 109 21.85 6.89 -21.22
N VAL A 110 23.19 6.96 -21.28
CA VAL A 110 24.02 6.93 -20.06
C VAL A 110 23.75 8.15 -19.18
N ASN A 111 23.71 9.36 -19.74
CA ASN A 111 23.37 10.56 -18.99
C ASN A 111 21.98 10.50 -18.36
N ASN A 112 20.99 9.95 -19.05
CA ASN A 112 19.64 9.76 -18.51
C ASN A 112 19.65 8.72 -17.38
N ALA A 113 20.40 7.62 -17.51
CA ALA A 113 20.52 6.60 -16.47
C ALA A 113 21.24 7.13 -15.22
N ILE A 114 22.27 7.95 -15.39
CA ILE A 114 22.94 8.66 -14.28
C ILE A 114 21.95 9.57 -13.56
N GLY A 115 21.18 10.38 -14.29
CA GLY A 115 20.17 11.28 -13.71
C GLY A 115 19.07 10.51 -12.95
N GLN A 116 18.65 9.36 -13.48
CA GLN A 116 17.68 8.49 -12.80
C GLN A 116 18.27 7.88 -11.52
N ALA A 117 19.51 7.37 -11.57
CA ALA A 117 20.20 6.85 -10.39
C ALA A 117 20.40 7.93 -9.31
N GLU A 118 20.77 9.15 -9.71
CA GLU A 118 20.87 10.30 -8.79
C GLU A 118 19.53 10.60 -8.09
N GLN A 119 18.45 10.59 -8.85
CA GLN A 119 17.13 10.84 -8.30
C GLN A 119 16.71 9.76 -7.33
N GLU A 120 16.90 8.49 -7.67
CA GLU A 120 16.61 7.35 -6.79
C GLU A 120 17.42 7.42 -5.49
N ILE A 121 18.70 7.82 -5.53
CA ILE A 121 19.56 8.00 -4.35
C ILE A 121 19.04 9.15 -3.48
N ARG A 122 18.69 10.29 -4.08
CA ARG A 122 18.12 11.44 -3.34
C ARG A 122 16.79 11.08 -2.66
N ASP A 123 15.95 10.32 -3.35
CA ASP A 123 14.68 9.88 -2.80
C ASP A 123 14.87 8.90 -1.63
N MET A 124 15.88 8.02 -1.72
CA MET A 124 16.26 7.14 -0.61
C MET A 124 16.79 7.94 0.59
N GLU A 125 17.66 8.92 0.37
CA GLU A 125 18.18 9.79 1.44
C GLU A 125 17.11 10.63 2.11
N ALA A 126 16.22 11.24 1.31
CA ALA A 126 15.07 11.99 1.84
C ALA A 126 14.16 11.10 2.68
N ASN A 127 13.93 9.86 2.23
CA ASN A 127 13.17 8.88 2.95
C ASN A 127 13.86 8.45 4.26
N GLU A 128 15.18 8.28 4.26
CA GLU A 128 15.95 7.91 5.45
C GLU A 128 16.00 9.03 6.49
N VAL A 129 16.19 10.28 6.06
CA VAL A 129 16.11 11.46 6.95
C VAL A 129 14.73 11.60 7.55
N MET A 130 13.67 11.40 6.76
CA MET A 130 12.29 11.45 7.23
C MET A 130 12.00 10.30 8.19
N ARG A 131 12.51 9.09 7.89
CA ARG A 131 12.44 7.90 8.75
C ARG A 131 13.10 8.14 10.10
N SER A 132 14.29 8.74 10.11
CA SER A 132 15.04 9.04 11.34
C SER A 132 14.34 10.08 12.21
N ARG A 133 13.79 11.14 11.59
CA ARG A 133 12.97 12.15 12.32
C ARG A 133 11.75 11.52 12.95
N MET A 134 11.07 10.69 12.19
CA MET A 134 9.86 10.01 12.63
C MET A 134 10.12 8.99 13.73
N GLN A 135 11.25 8.26 13.65
CA GLN A 135 11.68 7.38 14.74
C GLN A 135 12.05 8.17 16.00
N GLN A 136 12.53 9.40 15.84
CA GLN A 136 12.78 10.29 16.97
C GLN A 136 11.47 10.79 17.56
N ASP A 137 10.51 11.23 16.73
CA ASP A 137 9.19 11.67 17.18
C ASP A 137 8.45 10.55 17.92
N ILE A 138 8.54 9.31 17.41
CA ILE A 138 7.98 8.12 18.07
C ILE A 138 8.68 7.85 19.41
N ARG A 139 10.02 7.97 19.48
CA ARG A 139 10.75 7.81 20.74
C ARG A 139 10.36 8.88 21.75
N ASP A 140 10.25 10.12 21.29
CA ASP A 140 9.85 11.25 22.15
C ASP A 140 8.41 11.13 22.63
N GLU A 141 7.52 10.55 21.79
CA GLU A 141 6.14 10.24 22.16
C GLU A 141 6.05 9.05 23.11
N ILE A 142 6.81 7.99 22.87
CA ILE A 142 6.93 6.84 23.79
C ILE A 142 7.48 7.31 25.15
N GLN A 143 8.48 8.20 25.16
CA GLN A 143 9.06 8.72 26.40
C GLN A 143 8.07 9.61 27.16
N ARG A 144 7.29 10.43 26.44
CA ARG A 144 6.19 11.23 27.05
C ARG A 144 5.07 10.33 27.62
N ASN A 145 4.79 9.21 26.98
CA ASN A 145 3.76 8.26 27.42
C ASN A 145 4.26 7.29 28.52
N GLN A 146 5.56 7.14 28.70
CA GLN A 146 6.15 6.35 29.81
C GLN A 146 6.05 7.04 31.17
N GLU A 147 5.76 8.34 31.20
CA GLU A 147 5.52 9.11 32.43
C GLU A 147 4.05 9.08 32.89
N GLY A 148 3.15 8.45 32.09
CA GLY A 148 1.76 8.19 32.45
C GLY A 148 1.58 6.85 33.17
N PRO A 149 0.41 6.59 33.80
CA PRO A 149 0.15 5.31 34.44
C PRO A 149 0.28 4.18 33.42
N SER A 150 1.13 3.20 33.76
CA SER A 150 1.36 1.99 32.97
C SER A 150 0.02 1.28 32.71
N THR A 151 -0.44 1.27 31.46
CA THR A 151 -1.61 0.52 31.01
C THR A 151 -1.22 -0.90 30.57
N ASP A 152 -0.05 -1.40 31.02
CA ASP A 152 0.48 -2.71 30.64
C ASP A 152 0.01 -3.83 31.60
N ASP A 153 -1.23 -3.75 32.07
CA ASP A 153 -1.80 -4.73 33.00
C ASP A 153 -2.44 -5.94 32.32
N GLY A 154 -2.13 -6.21 31.06
CA GLY A 154 -2.59 -7.42 30.35
C GLY A 154 -4.13 -7.51 30.16
N PHE A 155 -4.81 -6.41 30.45
CA PHE A 155 -6.25 -6.29 30.49
C PHE A 155 -6.99 -6.85 29.28
N PHE A 156 -6.44 -6.66 28.07
CA PHE A 156 -7.13 -7.00 26.83
C PHE A 156 -7.12 -8.49 26.49
N TYR A 157 -6.31 -9.28 27.18
CA TYR A 157 -6.15 -10.70 26.92
C TYR A 157 -6.37 -11.56 28.17
N SER A 158 -6.88 -10.94 29.24
CA SER A 158 -7.32 -11.70 30.39
C SER A 158 -8.57 -12.49 30.02
N ASP A 159 -8.69 -13.70 30.54
CA ASP A 159 -9.90 -14.52 30.40
C ASP A 159 -11.12 -13.87 31.08
N ASN A 160 -10.93 -12.76 31.76
CA ASN A 160 -11.96 -12.03 32.48
C ASN A 160 -12.53 -10.89 31.64
N LEU A 161 -13.51 -11.23 30.81
CA LEU A 161 -14.27 -10.28 30.00
C LEU A 161 -15.17 -9.35 30.81
N ASP A 162 -15.41 -9.66 32.09
CA ASP A 162 -16.22 -8.84 33.00
C ASP A 162 -15.57 -7.50 33.29
N THR A 163 -14.22 -7.41 33.14
CA THR A 163 -13.47 -6.17 33.28
C THR A 163 -13.36 -5.36 31.98
N PHE A 164 -13.93 -5.86 30.87
CA PHE A 164 -13.91 -5.18 29.60
C PHE A 164 -14.77 -3.93 29.64
N ASP A 165 -14.12 -2.78 29.83
CA ASP A 165 -14.81 -1.49 29.80
C ASP A 165 -15.17 -1.12 28.37
N THR A 166 -16.47 -1.02 28.12
CA THR A 166 -17.06 -0.77 26.81
C THR A 166 -17.61 0.64 26.67
N THR A 167 -17.45 1.48 27.69
CA THR A 167 -17.92 2.86 27.59
C THR A 167 -17.01 3.68 26.69
N TYR A 168 -17.61 4.48 25.82
CA TYR A 168 -16.87 5.34 24.90
C TYR A 168 -15.96 6.34 25.64
N GLU A 169 -16.40 6.81 26.80
CA GLU A 169 -15.71 7.82 27.61
C GLU A 169 -14.34 7.35 28.11
N ASN A 170 -14.13 6.04 28.20
CA ASN A 170 -12.90 5.46 28.71
C ASN A 170 -11.95 4.99 27.59
N ILE A 171 -12.26 5.34 26.33
CA ILE A 171 -11.40 5.00 25.20
C ILE A 171 -10.38 6.12 25.00
N ASN A 172 -9.13 5.79 25.23
CA ASN A 172 -8.04 6.70 24.93
C ASN A 172 -7.58 6.48 23.48
N ASP A 173 -7.96 7.40 22.59
CA ASP A 173 -7.55 7.39 21.18
C ASP A 173 -6.03 7.53 21.03
N ASP A 174 -5.33 8.07 22.05
CA ASP A 174 -3.86 8.23 22.04
C ASP A 174 -3.12 6.88 22.16
N LEU A 175 -3.80 5.83 22.64
CA LEU A 175 -3.24 4.46 22.64
C LEU A 175 -3.16 3.83 21.25
N ILE A 176 -3.83 4.40 20.25
CA ILE A 176 -3.74 3.93 18.87
C ILE A 176 -2.54 4.58 18.20
N ASN A 177 -1.39 3.93 18.26
CA ASN A 177 -0.21 4.37 17.55
C ASN A 177 -0.41 4.19 16.04
N TYR A 178 -0.40 5.31 15.30
CA TYR A 178 -0.36 5.31 13.85
C TYR A 178 1.07 5.03 13.39
N GLU A 179 1.27 3.89 12.75
CA GLU A 179 2.56 3.43 12.29
C GLU A 179 2.72 3.65 10.80
N TYR A 180 3.97 3.75 10.36
CA TYR A 180 4.29 3.88 8.94
C TYR A 180 5.08 2.70 8.40
N GLU A 181 5.71 1.91 9.26
CA GLU A 181 6.53 0.78 8.87
C GLU A 181 5.97 -0.54 9.38
N ASN A 182 6.03 -1.57 8.54
CA ASN A 182 5.59 -2.92 8.89
C ASN A 182 4.19 -2.95 9.54
N VAL A 183 3.29 -2.11 9.03
CA VAL A 183 1.94 -1.94 9.58
C VAL A 183 1.15 -3.24 9.50
N LEU A 184 1.29 -3.98 8.41
CA LEU A 184 0.62 -5.26 8.18
C LEU A 184 1.44 -6.47 8.65
N ASN A 185 2.46 -6.26 9.50
CA ASN A 185 3.27 -7.32 10.11
C ASN A 185 3.87 -8.29 9.08
N GLY A 186 4.48 -7.77 8.02
CA GLY A 186 5.08 -8.56 6.96
C GLY A 186 4.07 -9.25 6.03
N ASN A 187 2.79 -8.89 6.10
CA ASN A 187 1.81 -9.31 5.10
C ASN A 187 2.09 -8.61 3.77
N THR A 188 2.42 -9.39 2.74
CA THR A 188 2.78 -8.91 1.40
C THR A 188 1.58 -8.65 0.50
N SER A 189 0.35 -8.77 1.00
CA SER A 189 -0.85 -8.49 0.20
C SER A 189 -0.88 -7.03 -0.23
N THR A 190 -1.24 -6.82 -1.48
CA THR A 190 -1.61 -5.49 -1.97
C THR A 190 -3.00 -5.12 -1.46
N PHE A 191 -3.26 -3.82 -1.37
CA PHE A 191 -4.59 -3.34 -1.00
C PHE A 191 -4.97 -2.08 -1.78
N GLY A 192 -6.20 -1.68 -1.69
CA GLY A 192 -6.75 -0.42 -2.19
C GLY A 192 -7.82 0.09 -1.26
N VAL A 193 -8.08 1.39 -1.30
CA VAL A 193 -9.15 2.01 -0.53
C VAL A 193 -9.94 2.99 -1.38
N GLU A 194 -11.23 3.08 -1.08
CA GLU A 194 -12.16 4.08 -1.58
C GLU A 194 -12.65 4.88 -0.38
N LEU A 195 -12.35 6.18 -0.36
CA LEU A 195 -12.63 7.06 0.78
C LEU A 195 -13.66 8.10 0.37
N GLU A 196 -14.90 7.89 0.74
CA GLU A 196 -16.00 8.83 0.48
C GLU A 196 -16.06 9.94 1.53
N PHE A 197 -16.35 11.16 1.08
CA PHE A 197 -16.58 12.30 1.94
C PHE A 197 -17.63 13.25 1.38
N VAL A 198 -18.28 14.03 2.23
CA VAL A 198 -19.22 15.08 1.87
C VAL A 198 -18.67 16.45 2.20
N GLY A 199 -19.23 17.49 1.58
CA GLY A 199 -18.73 18.85 1.77
C GLY A 199 -17.35 19.05 1.21
N GLY A 200 -16.70 20.14 1.61
CA GLY A 200 -15.38 20.51 1.10
C GLY A 200 -15.41 20.93 -0.39
N ASN A 201 -14.41 21.69 -0.79
CA ASN A 201 -14.19 22.01 -2.20
C ASN A 201 -13.37 20.89 -2.85
N ALA A 202 -14.01 20.03 -3.62
CA ALA A 202 -13.36 18.84 -4.19
C ALA A 202 -12.24 19.20 -5.18
N ASP A 203 -12.39 20.28 -5.95
CA ASP A 203 -11.34 20.70 -6.89
C ASP A 203 -10.14 21.29 -6.15
N ALA A 204 -10.34 22.04 -5.05
CA ALA A 204 -9.25 22.52 -4.22
C ALA A 204 -8.51 21.36 -3.51
N ILE A 205 -9.24 20.35 -3.04
CA ILE A 205 -8.64 19.11 -2.48
C ILE A 205 -7.80 18.42 -3.56
N ALA A 206 -8.35 18.23 -4.77
CA ALA A 206 -7.64 17.56 -5.85
C ALA A 206 -6.39 18.34 -6.29
N SER A 207 -6.47 19.68 -6.36
CA SER A 207 -5.36 20.55 -6.75
C SER A 207 -4.23 20.45 -5.73
N GLU A 208 -4.50 20.58 -4.44
CA GLU A 208 -3.47 20.48 -3.41
C GLU A 208 -2.82 19.10 -3.36
N LEU A 209 -3.63 18.04 -3.47
CA LEU A 209 -3.10 16.66 -3.54
C LEU A 209 -2.29 16.40 -4.82
N TYR A 210 -2.62 17.06 -5.93
CA TYR A 210 -1.85 17.00 -7.16
C TYR A 210 -0.49 17.68 -7.01
N ASP A 211 -0.46 18.84 -6.37
CA ASP A 211 0.79 19.57 -6.07
C ASP A 211 1.72 18.77 -5.14
N LEU A 212 1.13 17.96 -4.25
CA LEU A 212 1.86 16.99 -3.41
C LEU A 212 2.26 15.71 -4.16
N GLY A 213 1.94 15.59 -5.45
CA GLY A 213 2.24 14.43 -6.27
C GLY A 213 1.38 13.19 -5.97
N ILE A 214 0.28 13.33 -5.24
CA ILE A 214 -0.57 12.22 -4.78
C ILE A 214 -1.64 11.87 -5.81
N THR A 215 -2.41 12.86 -6.33
CA THR A 215 -3.48 12.60 -7.29
C THR A 215 -3.03 12.72 -8.74
N ALA A 216 -3.74 12.06 -9.64
CA ALA A 216 -3.47 12.04 -11.08
C ALA A 216 -3.95 13.30 -11.82
N ALA A 217 -4.80 14.11 -11.19
CA ALA A 217 -5.35 15.32 -11.79
C ALA A 217 -5.58 16.41 -10.73
N PRO A 218 -5.40 17.71 -11.08
CA PRO A 218 -5.61 18.83 -10.16
C PRO A 218 -7.09 19.25 -10.01
N TYR A 219 -8.02 18.41 -10.40
CA TYR A 219 -9.45 18.63 -10.31
C TYR A 219 -10.20 17.32 -10.09
N ARG A 220 -11.44 17.40 -9.59
CA ARG A 220 -12.27 16.22 -9.40
C ARG A 220 -12.69 15.63 -10.75
N LEU A 221 -12.37 14.36 -10.95
CA LEU A 221 -12.69 13.59 -12.12
C LEU A 221 -14.17 13.16 -12.15
N GLY A 222 -14.66 12.79 -13.32
CA GLY A 222 -15.94 12.11 -13.46
C GLY A 222 -15.94 10.71 -12.86
N TYR A 223 -17.11 10.12 -12.68
CA TYR A 223 -17.27 8.76 -12.15
C TYR A 223 -16.54 7.72 -13.00
N HIS A 224 -15.69 6.92 -12.39
CA HIS A 224 -14.83 5.90 -13.04
C HIS A 224 -13.96 6.43 -14.19
N ALA A 225 -13.49 7.66 -14.08
CA ALA A 225 -12.62 8.27 -15.09
C ALA A 225 -11.33 7.48 -15.27
N ARG A 226 -10.88 7.39 -16.52
CA ARG A 226 -9.57 6.86 -16.85
C ARG A 226 -8.53 7.97 -16.71
N VAL A 227 -7.38 7.65 -16.14
CA VAL A 227 -6.23 8.53 -16.02
C VAL A 227 -5.03 7.91 -16.74
N SER A 228 -4.10 8.73 -17.15
CA SER A 228 -2.87 8.28 -17.81
C SER A 228 -1.93 7.57 -16.84
N ASP A 229 -1.88 8.04 -15.59
CA ASP A 229 -1.05 7.47 -14.52
C ASP A 229 -1.91 6.73 -13.50
N ASN A 230 -1.95 5.41 -13.61
CA ASN A 230 -2.68 4.53 -12.70
C ASN A 230 -1.94 4.27 -11.37
N SER A 231 -0.73 4.80 -11.19
CA SER A 231 0.01 4.73 -9.93
C SER A 231 -0.41 5.83 -8.93
N LYS A 232 -1.23 6.78 -9.36
CA LYS A 232 -1.71 7.90 -8.57
C LYS A 232 -3.14 7.70 -8.08
N TRP A 233 -3.47 8.35 -6.98
CA TRP A 233 -4.83 8.45 -6.49
C TRP A 233 -5.71 9.25 -7.45
N LYS A 234 -7.02 9.02 -7.37
CA LYS A 234 -8.01 9.78 -8.11
C LYS A 234 -9.04 10.35 -7.15
N LEU A 235 -9.39 11.60 -7.30
CA LEU A 235 -10.60 12.16 -6.68
C LEU A 235 -11.70 12.16 -7.72
N GLU A 236 -12.71 11.33 -7.52
CA GLU A 236 -13.81 11.10 -8.45
C GLU A 236 -15.14 11.65 -7.90
N ARG A 237 -16.06 11.92 -8.81
CA ARG A 237 -17.44 12.20 -8.44
C ARG A 237 -18.15 10.88 -8.10
N ASP A 238 -18.74 10.81 -6.92
CA ASP A 238 -19.71 9.77 -6.56
C ASP A 238 -21.08 10.38 -6.28
N GLY A 239 -22.15 9.79 -6.88
CA GLY A 239 -23.51 10.32 -6.83
C GLY A 239 -24.13 10.27 -5.43
N SER A 240 -23.62 9.43 -4.53
CA SER A 240 -24.15 9.27 -3.17
C SER A 240 -23.67 10.38 -2.21
N VAL A 241 -22.50 10.96 -2.48
CA VAL A 241 -21.82 11.92 -1.58
C VAL A 241 -21.49 13.26 -2.23
N SER A 242 -21.52 13.36 -3.57
CA SER A 242 -21.16 14.59 -4.29
C SER A 242 -22.36 15.51 -4.49
N SER A 243 -22.19 16.80 -4.22
CA SER A 243 -23.17 17.86 -4.46
C SER A 243 -22.50 19.09 -5.08
N GLY A 244 -22.80 19.39 -6.34
CA GLY A 244 -22.12 20.47 -7.06
C GLY A 244 -20.62 20.23 -7.13
N SER A 245 -19.82 21.20 -6.66
CA SER A 245 -18.36 21.12 -6.54
C SER A 245 -17.89 20.47 -5.23
N GLN A 246 -18.80 20.04 -4.36
CA GLN A 246 -18.49 19.49 -3.05
C GLN A 246 -18.58 17.96 -3.02
N GLY A 247 -17.82 17.36 -2.11
CA GLY A 247 -17.83 15.92 -1.87
C GLY A 247 -17.22 15.12 -3.00
N GLY A 248 -16.97 13.87 -2.75
CA GLY A 248 -16.39 12.94 -3.72
C GLY A 248 -15.84 11.69 -3.06
N GLU A 249 -15.18 10.90 -3.89
CA GLU A 249 -14.55 9.66 -3.52
C GLU A 249 -13.07 9.69 -3.93
N LEU A 250 -12.18 9.47 -2.97
CA LEU A 250 -10.74 9.28 -3.22
C LEU A 250 -10.46 7.80 -3.41
N VAL A 251 -10.13 7.44 -4.65
CA VAL A 251 -9.83 6.06 -5.07
C VAL A 251 -8.33 5.89 -5.16
N SER A 252 -7.80 4.94 -4.42
CA SER A 252 -6.36 4.66 -4.41
C SER A 252 -5.91 3.89 -5.65
N PRO A 253 -4.62 3.99 -6.02
CA PRO A 253 -3.96 2.98 -6.83
C PRO A 253 -3.84 1.66 -6.05
N ILE A 254 -3.15 0.67 -6.63
CA ILE A 254 -2.75 -0.53 -5.89
C ILE A 254 -1.65 -0.15 -4.90
N LEU A 255 -1.95 -0.29 -3.62
CA LEU A 255 -1.08 0.08 -2.50
C LEU A 255 -0.37 -1.15 -1.93
N LYS A 256 0.76 -0.89 -1.24
CA LYS A 256 1.53 -1.86 -0.45
C LYS A 256 1.79 -1.27 0.93
N ASP A 257 2.19 -2.13 1.87
CA ASP A 257 2.60 -1.73 3.22
C ASP A 257 3.97 -1.05 3.18
N THR A 258 3.98 0.23 2.84
CA THR A 258 5.16 1.07 2.78
C THR A 258 4.94 2.37 3.54
N PRO A 259 5.99 2.98 4.12
CA PRO A 259 5.88 4.28 4.78
C PRO A 259 5.24 5.36 3.90
N GLU A 260 5.52 5.34 2.61
CA GLU A 260 4.95 6.28 1.64
C GLU A 260 3.44 6.16 1.55
N THR A 261 2.92 4.93 1.46
CA THR A 261 1.47 4.68 1.43
C THR A 261 0.77 5.31 2.65
N TRP A 262 1.33 5.12 3.83
CA TRP A 262 0.72 5.63 5.06
C TRP A 262 0.80 7.15 5.17
N ARG A 263 1.92 7.75 4.73
CA ARG A 263 2.04 9.21 4.62
C ARG A 263 1.05 9.82 3.65
N GLN A 264 0.83 9.18 2.50
CA GLN A 264 -0.19 9.63 1.55
C GLN A 264 -1.58 9.59 2.16
N ILE A 265 -1.96 8.52 2.85
CA ILE A 265 -3.25 8.42 3.54
C ILE A 265 -3.40 9.53 4.59
N GLN A 266 -2.36 9.81 5.38
CA GLN A 266 -2.37 10.91 6.34
C GLN A 266 -2.56 12.26 5.63
N ALA A 267 -1.75 12.56 4.62
CA ALA A 267 -1.83 13.81 3.86
C ALA A 267 -3.22 14.00 3.22
N ILE A 268 -3.80 12.95 2.66
CA ILE A 268 -5.14 12.95 2.10
C ILE A 268 -6.17 13.37 3.16
N CYS A 269 -6.12 12.77 4.35
CA CYS A 269 -7.03 13.11 5.45
C CYS A 269 -6.88 14.56 5.90
N GLU A 270 -5.66 15.06 6.01
CA GLU A 270 -5.35 16.42 6.43
C GLU A 270 -5.82 17.45 5.40
N VAL A 271 -5.48 17.24 4.12
CA VAL A 271 -5.89 18.14 3.02
C VAL A 271 -7.41 18.15 2.90
N ALA A 272 -8.06 16.99 2.90
CA ALA A 272 -9.52 16.93 2.81
C ALA A 272 -10.19 17.71 3.94
N LYS A 273 -9.77 17.52 5.19
CA LYS A 273 -10.30 18.27 6.35
C LYS A 273 -10.03 19.77 6.27
N ARG A 274 -8.85 20.17 5.81
CA ARG A 274 -8.48 21.59 5.65
C ARG A 274 -9.40 22.31 4.68
N HIS A 275 -9.83 21.64 3.62
CA HIS A 275 -10.77 22.15 2.63
C HIS A 275 -12.25 21.92 3.00
N GLY A 276 -12.55 21.54 4.23
CA GLY A 276 -13.92 21.43 4.76
C GLY A 276 -14.64 20.12 4.45
N ALA A 277 -13.93 19.07 3.99
CA ALA A 277 -14.48 17.74 3.88
C ALA A 277 -14.86 17.17 5.25
N ARG A 278 -15.94 16.42 5.31
CA ARG A 278 -16.44 15.78 6.52
C ARG A 278 -17.10 14.44 6.19
N ILE A 279 -17.26 13.62 7.19
CA ILE A 279 -17.93 12.34 7.10
C ILE A 279 -19.35 12.46 7.64
N ASN A 280 -20.28 11.81 6.95
CA ASN A 280 -21.65 11.64 7.42
C ASN A 280 -22.11 10.17 7.21
N GLN A 281 -23.38 9.89 7.49
CA GLN A 281 -23.94 8.54 7.41
C GLN A 281 -24.08 7.97 5.96
N SER A 282 -23.82 8.78 4.94
CA SER A 282 -23.80 8.29 3.54
C SER A 282 -22.42 7.81 3.11
N CYS A 283 -21.34 8.23 3.82
CA CYS A 283 -19.98 7.95 3.41
C CYS A 283 -19.56 6.52 3.74
N GLY A 284 -19.10 5.80 2.73
CA GLY A 284 -18.43 4.51 2.85
C GLY A 284 -16.90 4.65 2.83
N GLY A 285 -16.23 3.59 3.28
CA GLY A 285 -14.78 3.45 3.21
C GLY A 285 -14.45 2.03 2.80
N HIS A 286 -14.43 1.74 1.51
CA HIS A 286 -14.23 0.38 1.03
C HIS A 286 -12.74 0.01 1.09
N VAL A 287 -12.47 -1.24 1.46
CA VAL A 287 -11.11 -1.78 1.49
C VAL A 287 -11.02 -3.00 0.60
N HIS A 288 -10.13 -2.93 -0.37
CA HIS A 288 -9.82 -4.02 -1.29
C HIS A 288 -8.53 -4.70 -0.86
N ILE A 289 -8.53 -6.01 -0.71
CA ILE A 289 -7.31 -6.80 -0.40
C ILE A 289 -7.05 -7.77 -1.55
N GLY A 290 -5.82 -7.78 -2.05
CA GLY A 290 -5.39 -8.72 -3.08
C GLY A 290 -5.59 -10.17 -2.63
N MET A 291 -6.09 -11.02 -3.52
CA MET A 291 -6.44 -12.40 -3.18
C MET A 291 -5.26 -13.38 -3.20
N ASN A 292 -4.02 -12.92 -3.37
CA ASN A 292 -2.81 -13.76 -3.45
C ASN A 292 -2.67 -14.75 -2.26
N LYS A 293 -3.18 -14.41 -1.09
CA LYS A 293 -3.20 -15.29 0.08
C LYS A 293 -4.32 -16.34 0.06
N LEU A 294 -5.38 -16.10 -0.69
CA LEU A 294 -6.46 -17.07 -0.90
C LEU A 294 -6.16 -17.97 -2.09
N ASP A 295 -5.66 -17.38 -3.18
CA ASP A 295 -5.28 -18.06 -4.39
C ASP A 295 -6.40 -19.01 -4.87
N THR A 296 -6.07 -20.15 -5.48
CA THR A 296 -7.02 -21.22 -5.82
C THR A 296 -7.29 -22.21 -4.68
N ALA A 297 -6.69 -21.97 -3.52
CA ALA A 297 -6.71 -22.90 -2.42
C ALA A 297 -8.11 -23.00 -1.75
N ARG A 298 -8.90 -23.99 -2.15
CA ARG A 298 -10.24 -24.28 -1.63
C ARG A 298 -10.35 -24.14 -0.10
N GLN A 299 -9.37 -24.67 0.64
CA GLN A 299 -9.40 -24.62 2.10
C GLN A 299 -9.23 -23.20 2.67
N ARG A 300 -8.50 -22.33 1.99
CA ARG A 300 -8.34 -20.92 2.38
C ARG A 300 -9.64 -20.17 2.19
N TRP A 301 -10.33 -20.35 1.07
CA TRP A 301 -11.64 -19.77 0.80
C TRP A 301 -12.70 -20.25 1.80
N ARG A 302 -12.69 -21.54 2.15
CA ARG A 302 -13.61 -22.08 3.17
C ARG A 302 -13.37 -21.44 4.53
N ARG A 303 -12.11 -21.24 4.94
CA ARG A 303 -11.77 -20.54 6.17
C ARG A 303 -12.20 -19.09 6.12
N PHE A 304 -11.95 -18.41 4.99
CA PHE A 304 -12.38 -17.04 4.77
C PHE A 304 -13.88 -16.87 4.96
N PHE A 305 -14.69 -17.63 4.25
CA PHE A 305 -16.15 -17.56 4.39
C PHE A 305 -16.62 -17.91 5.79
N LYS A 306 -15.94 -18.83 6.45
CA LYS A 306 -16.28 -19.21 7.83
C LYS A 306 -15.92 -18.13 8.85
N ILE A 307 -14.81 -17.44 8.67
CA ILE A 307 -14.45 -16.28 9.49
C ILE A 307 -15.51 -15.19 9.32
N VAL A 308 -15.86 -14.85 8.09
CA VAL A 308 -16.89 -13.83 7.83
C VAL A 308 -18.23 -14.26 8.44
N GLU A 309 -18.69 -15.49 8.19
CA GLU A 309 -19.95 -16.00 8.74
C GLU A 309 -20.04 -15.87 10.27
N ASN A 310 -18.93 -16.17 10.96
CA ASN A 310 -18.92 -16.24 12.41
C ASN A 310 -18.72 -14.88 13.10
N TYR A 311 -18.03 -13.97 12.45
CA TYR A 311 -17.56 -12.71 13.07
C TYR A 311 -18.07 -11.45 12.37
N GLU A 312 -19.03 -11.55 11.44
CA GLU A 312 -19.54 -10.42 10.66
C GLU A 312 -20.06 -9.28 11.55
N GLU A 313 -20.71 -9.61 12.67
CA GLU A 313 -21.18 -8.61 13.64
C GLU A 313 -20.02 -7.78 14.20
N CYS A 314 -18.87 -8.42 14.47
CA CYS A 314 -17.67 -7.73 14.92
C CYS A 314 -17.11 -6.80 13.83
N LEU A 315 -17.22 -7.21 12.55
CA LEU A 315 -16.80 -6.39 11.44
C LEU A 315 -17.63 -5.10 11.35
N TYR A 316 -18.95 -5.20 11.45
CA TYR A 316 -19.81 -4.01 11.46
C TYR A 316 -19.51 -3.08 12.63
N LYS A 317 -19.27 -3.64 13.83
CA LYS A 317 -18.97 -2.83 15.01
C LYS A 317 -17.60 -2.16 14.95
N ALA A 318 -16.58 -2.87 14.45
CA ALA A 318 -15.27 -2.28 14.23
C ALA A 318 -15.27 -1.22 13.11
N ALA A 319 -16.26 -1.29 12.20
CA ALA A 319 -16.34 -0.49 11.00
C ALA A 319 -17.00 0.90 11.20
N GLY A 320 -17.39 1.27 12.40
CA GLY A 320 -18.20 2.48 12.67
C GLY A 320 -17.56 3.81 12.27
N GLY A 321 -16.25 3.84 12.02
CA GLY A 321 -15.53 5.01 11.54
C GLY A 321 -15.65 6.23 12.46
N ASP A 322 -15.60 7.43 11.89
CA ASP A 322 -15.66 8.70 12.63
C ASP A 322 -17.02 8.91 13.31
N LEU A 323 -18.06 8.24 12.84
CA LEU A 323 -19.42 8.36 13.40
C LEU A 323 -19.63 7.52 14.66
N GLY A 324 -18.75 6.56 14.94
CA GLY A 324 -18.88 5.65 16.07
C GLY A 324 -20.15 4.78 16.04
N ARG A 325 -20.72 4.52 14.87
CA ARG A 325 -21.90 3.67 14.67
C ARG A 325 -21.97 3.16 13.23
N ILE A 326 -22.70 2.09 13.02
CA ILE A 326 -22.98 1.57 11.67
C ILE A 326 -23.74 2.64 10.88
N ARG A 327 -23.32 2.90 9.63
CA ARG A 327 -23.98 3.86 8.74
C ARG A 327 -25.42 3.45 8.43
N SER A 328 -26.32 4.42 8.31
CA SER A 328 -27.74 4.17 8.07
C SER A 328 -28.05 3.44 6.77
N ASN A 329 -27.19 3.61 5.75
CA ASN A 329 -27.35 2.96 4.45
C ASN A 329 -26.61 1.62 4.32
N ALA A 330 -26.03 1.08 5.40
CA ALA A 330 -25.35 -0.21 5.37
C ALA A 330 -26.27 -1.35 4.91
N SER A 331 -27.55 -1.30 5.26
CA SER A 331 -28.56 -2.25 4.77
C SER A 331 -28.72 -2.27 3.24
N ASN A 332 -28.32 -1.20 2.55
CA ASN A 332 -28.43 -1.09 1.09
C ASN A 332 -27.09 -1.33 0.38
N TYR A 333 -25.97 -0.90 0.98
CA TYR A 333 -24.65 -0.85 0.31
C TYR A 333 -23.57 -1.70 0.98
N ALA A 334 -23.90 -2.35 2.09
CA ALA A 334 -23.04 -3.29 2.79
C ALA A 334 -23.91 -4.33 3.53
N THR A 335 -24.82 -5.00 2.79
CA THR A 335 -25.74 -5.97 3.37
C THR A 335 -25.01 -7.19 3.94
N SER A 336 -25.62 -7.84 4.93
CA SER A 336 -25.01 -9.02 5.56
C SER A 336 -24.66 -10.09 4.54
N PHE A 337 -23.44 -10.56 4.62
CA PHE A 337 -22.93 -11.68 3.82
C PHE A 337 -23.06 -13.02 4.55
N SER A 338 -23.19 -13.03 5.89
CA SER A 338 -23.19 -14.24 6.69
C SER A 338 -24.29 -15.22 6.29
N GLU A 339 -25.47 -14.72 5.89
CA GLU A 339 -26.56 -15.56 5.38
C GLU A 339 -26.19 -16.31 4.09
N ARG A 340 -25.27 -15.76 3.29
CA ARG A 340 -24.80 -16.34 2.03
C ARG A 340 -23.46 -17.05 2.15
N ALA A 341 -22.73 -16.84 3.25
CA ALA A 341 -21.44 -17.46 3.49
C ALA A 341 -21.51 -18.99 3.45
N ALA A 342 -22.57 -19.59 3.97
CA ALA A 342 -22.78 -21.03 3.90
C ALA A 342 -22.95 -21.54 2.46
N GLU A 343 -23.62 -20.77 1.59
CA GLU A 343 -23.76 -21.10 0.17
C GLU A 343 -22.45 -20.92 -0.58
N ALA A 344 -21.77 -19.81 -0.37
CA ALA A 344 -20.44 -19.55 -0.92
C ALA A 344 -19.44 -20.63 -0.49
N ASN A 345 -19.50 -21.06 0.79
CA ASN A 345 -18.67 -22.14 1.31
C ASN A 345 -18.94 -23.48 0.60
N ARG A 346 -20.20 -23.80 0.29
CA ARG A 346 -20.55 -25.02 -0.48
C ARG A 346 -19.98 -24.97 -1.91
N MET A 347 -19.96 -23.80 -2.54
CA MET A 347 -19.38 -23.64 -3.88
C MET A 347 -17.89 -23.98 -3.90
N THR A 348 -17.16 -23.70 -2.82
CA THR A 348 -15.72 -23.99 -2.73
C THR A 348 -15.38 -25.49 -2.78
N PHE A 349 -16.30 -26.40 -2.50
CA PHE A 349 -16.03 -27.83 -2.54
C PHE A 349 -15.67 -28.36 -3.94
N ARG A 350 -16.05 -27.61 -4.99
CA ARG A 350 -15.82 -27.98 -6.39
C ARG A 350 -14.64 -27.23 -7.00
N MET A 351 -13.93 -26.41 -6.22
CA MET A 351 -12.82 -25.60 -6.74
C MET A 351 -11.56 -26.45 -6.87
N GLU A 352 -10.95 -26.44 -8.04
CA GLU A 352 -9.70 -27.11 -8.36
C GLU A 352 -8.67 -26.19 -9.03
N ASN A 353 -9.11 -25.09 -9.66
CA ASN A 353 -8.29 -24.17 -10.44
C ASN A 353 -8.81 -22.71 -10.39
N ASP A 354 -8.13 -21.80 -11.10
CA ASP A 354 -8.47 -20.38 -11.15
C ASP A 354 -9.85 -20.11 -11.76
N GLU A 355 -10.27 -20.91 -12.72
CA GLU A 355 -11.57 -20.77 -13.37
C GLU A 355 -12.70 -21.05 -12.39
N ASP A 356 -12.55 -22.05 -11.53
CA ASP A 356 -13.50 -22.37 -10.46
C ASP A 356 -13.62 -21.23 -9.44
N VAL A 357 -12.49 -20.57 -9.10
CA VAL A 357 -12.50 -19.37 -8.24
C VAL A 357 -13.28 -18.24 -8.89
N ARG A 358 -13.05 -18.01 -10.18
CA ARG A 358 -13.77 -17.01 -10.96
C ARG A 358 -15.26 -17.33 -11.05
N GLU A 359 -15.61 -18.57 -11.30
CA GLU A 359 -17.02 -19.03 -11.33
C GLU A 359 -17.71 -18.84 -9.97
N MET A 360 -17.06 -19.23 -8.89
CA MET A 360 -17.57 -19.01 -7.52
C MET A 360 -17.81 -17.52 -7.29
N ALA A 361 -16.82 -16.68 -7.60
CA ALA A 361 -16.92 -15.23 -7.45
C ALA A 361 -18.05 -14.63 -8.30
N GLN A 362 -18.24 -15.11 -9.54
CA GLN A 362 -19.36 -14.70 -10.40
C GLN A 362 -20.72 -15.06 -9.79
N ARG A 363 -20.87 -16.26 -9.27
CA ARG A 363 -22.10 -16.73 -8.65
C ARG A 363 -22.44 -15.90 -7.41
N VAL A 364 -21.47 -15.66 -6.54
CA VAL A 364 -21.63 -14.82 -5.34
C VAL A 364 -22.00 -13.39 -5.74
N SER A 365 -21.31 -12.81 -6.71
CA SER A 365 -21.53 -11.41 -7.15
C SER A 365 -22.90 -11.22 -7.86
N ARG A 366 -23.45 -12.25 -8.50
CA ARG A 366 -24.78 -12.20 -9.13
C ARG A 366 -25.93 -12.12 -8.11
N MET A 367 -25.72 -12.64 -6.89
CA MET A 367 -26.75 -12.60 -5.86
C MET A 367 -27.00 -11.16 -5.40
N ASN A 368 -25.96 -10.45 -5.03
CA ASN A 368 -26.01 -9.04 -4.67
C ASN A 368 -24.59 -8.44 -4.66
N ARG A 369 -24.34 -7.40 -5.43
CA ARG A 369 -23.06 -6.68 -5.45
C ARG A 369 -22.82 -5.81 -4.20
N TYR A 370 -23.84 -5.63 -3.39
CA TYR A 370 -23.80 -4.78 -2.20
C TYR A 370 -23.65 -5.55 -0.89
N TYR A 371 -23.19 -6.80 -0.94
CA TYR A 371 -22.79 -7.49 0.28
C TYR A 371 -21.60 -6.81 0.95
N GLY A 372 -21.51 -6.95 2.27
CA GLY A 372 -20.34 -6.52 3.06
C GLY A 372 -19.03 -7.10 2.55
N ILE A 373 -19.07 -8.28 1.92
CA ILE A 373 -17.99 -8.87 1.11
C ILE A 373 -18.43 -8.88 -0.36
N ASN A 374 -17.64 -8.27 -1.22
CA ASN A 374 -17.88 -8.25 -2.66
C ASN A 374 -16.69 -8.88 -3.42
N LEU A 375 -16.99 -9.84 -4.29
CA LEU A 375 -16.01 -10.61 -5.08
C LEU A 375 -16.02 -10.24 -6.56
N LYS A 376 -16.69 -9.14 -6.93
CA LYS A 376 -16.87 -8.76 -8.35
C LYS A 376 -15.54 -8.60 -9.09
N ASN A 377 -14.50 -8.08 -8.44
CA ASN A 377 -13.21 -7.89 -9.09
C ASN A 377 -12.53 -9.23 -9.44
N ILE A 378 -12.77 -10.29 -8.66
CA ILE A 378 -12.30 -11.64 -8.98
C ILE A 378 -13.06 -12.23 -10.16
N ALA A 379 -14.35 -11.90 -10.27
CA ALA A 379 -15.23 -12.36 -11.35
C ALA A 379 -14.96 -11.71 -12.71
N THR A 380 -14.15 -10.67 -12.76
CA THR A 380 -13.84 -9.86 -13.95
C THR A 380 -12.35 -9.87 -14.26
N ASP A 381 -11.94 -9.26 -15.39
CA ASP A 381 -10.53 -9.12 -15.78
C ASP A 381 -9.79 -7.97 -15.04
N ARG A 382 -10.33 -7.51 -13.93
CA ARG A 382 -9.68 -6.52 -13.04
C ARG A 382 -8.68 -7.21 -12.12
N ALA A 383 -7.83 -6.41 -11.47
CA ALA A 383 -6.94 -6.92 -10.43
C ALA A 383 -7.77 -7.66 -9.35
N PRO A 384 -7.52 -8.95 -9.13
CA PRO A 384 -8.38 -9.80 -8.31
C PRO A 384 -8.25 -9.41 -6.83
N THR A 385 -9.32 -8.83 -6.28
CA THR A 385 -9.40 -8.40 -4.89
C THR A 385 -10.69 -8.85 -4.24
N VAL A 386 -10.61 -9.09 -2.92
CA VAL A 386 -11.77 -9.17 -2.04
C VAL A 386 -12.05 -7.78 -1.52
N GLU A 387 -13.23 -7.25 -1.76
CA GLU A 387 -13.67 -5.95 -1.29
C GLU A 387 -14.47 -6.10 0.00
N PHE A 388 -14.04 -5.38 1.04
CA PHE A 388 -14.72 -5.24 2.32
C PHE A 388 -15.49 -3.91 2.32
N ARG A 389 -16.81 -3.99 2.28
CA ARG A 389 -17.72 -2.83 2.21
C ARG A 389 -18.31 -2.43 3.56
N TYR A 390 -17.95 -3.13 4.62
CA TYR A 390 -18.48 -2.88 5.98
C TYR A 390 -18.14 -1.50 6.50
N PHE A 391 -16.95 -1.00 6.16
CA PHE A 391 -16.39 0.19 6.76
C PHE A 391 -17.15 1.45 6.38
N ASN A 392 -17.41 2.29 7.37
CA ASN A 392 -17.86 3.66 7.15
C ASN A 392 -16.72 4.51 6.60
N GLY A 393 -17.06 5.63 5.97
CA GLY A 393 -16.08 6.64 5.62
C GLY A 393 -15.35 7.18 6.85
N SER A 394 -14.10 7.56 6.67
CA SER A 394 -13.28 8.17 7.70
C SER A 394 -12.27 9.13 7.07
N LEU A 395 -12.02 10.25 7.74
CA LEU A 395 -10.90 11.14 7.50
C LEU A 395 -9.90 11.08 8.67
N ASN A 396 -9.97 10.02 9.47
CA ASN A 396 -8.99 9.72 10.51
C ASN A 396 -8.03 8.64 9.99
N PRO A 397 -6.73 8.95 9.78
CA PRO A 397 -5.78 7.98 9.25
C PRO A 397 -5.62 6.75 10.15
N LYS A 398 -5.76 6.88 11.47
CA LYS A 398 -5.73 5.75 12.42
C LYS A 398 -6.88 4.77 12.16
N GLN A 399 -8.09 5.29 11.94
CA GLN A 399 -9.25 4.48 11.60
C GLN A 399 -9.09 3.75 10.25
N ILE A 400 -8.60 4.46 9.23
CA ILE A 400 -8.36 3.87 7.90
C ILE A 400 -7.32 2.76 8.01
N GLN A 401 -6.23 2.99 8.75
CA GLN A 401 -5.20 1.98 8.98
C GLN A 401 -5.76 0.75 9.70
N ALA A 402 -6.61 0.95 10.72
CA ALA A 402 -7.27 -0.14 11.44
C ALA A 402 -8.18 -0.95 10.51
N ASN A 403 -8.95 -0.29 9.64
CA ASN A 403 -9.81 -0.95 8.67
C ASN A 403 -9.01 -1.83 7.70
N ILE A 404 -7.89 -1.30 7.17
CA ILE A 404 -7.00 -2.06 6.28
C ILE A 404 -6.35 -3.23 7.03
N LYS A 405 -5.86 -3.01 8.27
CA LYS A 405 -5.30 -4.09 9.10
C LYS A 405 -6.31 -5.20 9.33
N LEU A 406 -7.54 -4.87 9.69
CA LEU A 406 -8.58 -5.85 9.95
C LEU A 406 -8.89 -6.67 8.70
N ALA A 407 -9.11 -6.04 7.57
CA ALA A 407 -9.38 -6.71 6.30
C ALA A 407 -8.20 -7.62 5.88
N ALA A 408 -6.97 -7.09 5.90
CA ALA A 408 -5.77 -7.87 5.59
C ALA A 408 -5.52 -9.00 6.59
N GLY A 409 -5.80 -8.78 7.88
CA GLY A 409 -5.70 -9.77 8.93
C GLY A 409 -6.63 -10.96 8.71
N ILE A 410 -7.86 -10.71 8.29
CA ILE A 410 -8.85 -11.77 7.95
C ILE A 410 -8.38 -12.58 6.75
N ILE A 411 -7.91 -11.94 5.68
CA ILE A 411 -7.37 -12.65 4.52
C ILE A 411 -6.14 -13.48 4.90
N ASN A 412 -5.23 -12.94 5.70
CA ASN A 412 -4.04 -13.66 6.17
C ASN A 412 -4.42 -14.84 7.11
N ALA A 413 -5.39 -14.64 7.98
CA ALA A 413 -5.90 -15.69 8.86
C ALA A 413 -6.47 -16.88 8.07
N SER A 414 -7.09 -16.62 6.94
CA SER A 414 -7.69 -17.66 6.08
C SER A 414 -6.64 -18.64 5.53
N GLU A 415 -5.37 -18.23 5.46
CA GLU A 415 -4.26 -19.11 5.08
C GLU A 415 -3.93 -20.13 6.19
N LYS A 416 -3.99 -19.74 7.47
CA LYS A 416 -3.41 -20.48 8.60
C LYS A 416 -4.40 -20.94 9.63
N ALA A 417 -5.58 -20.31 9.72
CA ALA A 417 -6.56 -20.62 10.76
C ALA A 417 -7.03 -22.07 10.71
N ARG A 418 -7.22 -22.67 11.87
CA ARG A 418 -7.72 -24.03 12.04
C ARG A 418 -9.11 -23.99 12.66
N TRP A 419 -9.88 -25.05 12.44
CA TRP A 419 -11.15 -25.25 13.11
C TRP A 419 -10.91 -25.56 14.59
N ARG A 420 -11.75 -24.99 15.45
CA ARG A 420 -11.76 -25.27 16.87
C ARG A 420 -12.71 -26.44 17.17
N ASP A 421 -12.23 -27.41 17.91
CA ASP A 421 -13.10 -28.33 18.64
C ASP A 421 -13.48 -27.67 19.96
N THR A 422 -14.79 -27.58 20.26
CA THR A 422 -15.35 -26.83 21.37
C THR A 422 -14.96 -27.38 22.74
N GLU A 423 -14.43 -28.58 22.83
CA GLU A 423 -14.16 -29.29 24.09
C GLU A 423 -12.69 -29.17 24.57
N ASP A 424 -11.77 -28.68 23.75
CA ASP A 424 -10.34 -28.62 24.10
C ASP A 424 -9.90 -27.23 24.51
N GLU A 425 -9.77 -27.01 25.83
CA GLU A 425 -9.34 -25.74 26.40
C GLU A 425 -7.94 -25.27 25.93
N ASN A 426 -7.04 -26.19 25.55
CA ASN A 426 -5.75 -25.85 24.99
C ASN A 426 -5.84 -25.17 23.62
N TYR A 427 -6.98 -25.29 22.97
CA TYR A 427 -7.25 -24.67 21.68
C TYR A 427 -7.71 -23.20 21.80
N LYS A 428 -8.22 -22.75 22.94
CA LYS A 428 -8.59 -21.35 23.17
C LYS A 428 -7.41 -20.41 22.94
N LYS A 429 -6.20 -20.87 23.25
CA LYS A 429 -4.96 -20.07 23.14
C LYS A 429 -4.34 -20.01 21.73
N ARG A 430 -4.93 -20.61 20.70
CA ARG A 430 -4.27 -20.79 19.40
C ARG A 430 -4.97 -20.14 18.18
N GLY A 431 -5.91 -19.25 18.39
CA GLY A 431 -6.57 -18.55 17.28
C GLY A 431 -7.30 -19.50 16.32
N LYS A 432 -8.34 -20.20 16.77
CA LYS A 432 -9.11 -21.13 15.94
C LYS A 432 -10.53 -20.62 15.71
N ILE A 433 -11.03 -20.84 14.50
CA ILE A 433 -12.39 -20.48 14.10
C ILE A 433 -13.39 -21.39 14.83
N LEU A 434 -14.40 -20.81 15.48
CA LEU A 434 -15.49 -21.56 16.09
C LEU A 434 -16.30 -22.34 15.04
N LYS A 435 -16.61 -23.60 15.32
CA LYS A 435 -17.43 -24.43 14.43
C LYS A 435 -18.89 -23.98 14.35
N ASP A 436 -19.45 -23.47 15.43
CA ASP A 436 -20.88 -23.16 15.60
C ASP A 436 -21.13 -21.77 16.20
N ALA A 437 -20.57 -20.73 15.59
CA ALA A 437 -20.83 -19.35 16.02
C ALA A 437 -22.28 -18.87 15.75
N ARG A 438 -23.07 -19.63 14.99
CA ARG A 438 -24.48 -19.30 14.71
C ARG A 438 -25.38 -19.30 15.93
N THR A 439 -25.03 -20.03 16.98
CA THR A 439 -25.84 -20.15 18.20
C THR A 439 -25.64 -19.07 19.21
N SER A 440 -24.67 -18.19 19.00
CA SER A 440 -24.41 -17.08 19.91
C SER A 440 -25.25 -15.87 19.53
N SER A 441 -26.35 -15.64 20.27
CA SER A 441 -27.06 -14.36 20.31
C SER A 441 -26.09 -13.22 20.65
N GLY A 442 -26.43 -11.97 20.33
CA GLY A 442 -25.60 -10.76 20.49
C GLY A 442 -24.90 -10.54 21.86
N THR A 443 -25.20 -11.33 22.87
CA THR A 443 -24.57 -11.31 24.20
C THR A 443 -23.09 -11.74 24.20
N ARG A 444 -22.58 -12.38 23.13
CA ARG A 444 -21.20 -12.85 23.04
C ARG A 444 -20.31 -12.05 22.07
N THR A 445 -20.72 -10.87 21.68
CA THR A 445 -19.94 -10.08 20.70
C THR A 445 -18.55 -9.73 21.21
N LYS A 446 -18.40 -9.51 22.52
CA LYS A 446 -17.11 -9.25 23.17
C LYS A 446 -16.17 -10.46 23.07
N GLU A 447 -16.69 -11.66 23.36
CA GLU A 447 -15.91 -12.90 23.20
C GLU A 447 -15.51 -13.12 21.75
N LYS A 448 -16.42 -12.88 20.81
CA LYS A 448 -16.17 -13.02 19.37
C LYS A 448 -15.11 -12.08 18.85
N ILE A 449 -15.07 -10.80 19.31
CA ILE A 449 -14.01 -9.88 18.85
C ILE A 449 -12.65 -10.35 19.34
N ILE A 450 -12.51 -10.81 20.58
CA ILE A 450 -11.24 -11.35 21.10
C ILE A 450 -10.81 -12.57 20.30
N GLU A 451 -11.71 -13.50 20.01
CA GLU A 451 -11.42 -14.67 19.16
C GLU A 451 -10.99 -14.26 17.76
N LEU A 452 -11.69 -13.31 17.13
CA LEU A 452 -11.32 -12.79 15.81
C LEU A 452 -9.92 -12.19 15.83
N LEU A 453 -9.59 -11.39 16.85
CA LEU A 453 -8.28 -10.79 16.99
C LEU A 453 -7.16 -11.83 17.17
N ASP A 454 -7.44 -12.89 17.93
CA ASP A 454 -6.48 -13.99 18.13
C ASP A 454 -6.27 -14.83 16.85
N ILE A 455 -7.28 -14.92 16.00
CA ILE A 455 -7.19 -15.56 14.69
C ILE A 455 -6.41 -14.70 13.70
N ALA A 456 -6.70 -13.38 13.69
CA ALA A 456 -6.20 -12.46 12.67
C ALA A 456 -4.79 -11.95 12.96
N PHE A 457 -4.41 -11.80 14.22
CA PHE A 457 -3.20 -11.08 14.60
C PHE A 457 -2.34 -11.83 15.61
N SER A 458 -1.02 -11.75 15.42
CA SER A 458 -0.01 -12.25 16.37
C SER A 458 0.54 -11.15 17.29
N ARG A 459 0.56 -9.88 16.83
CA ARG A 459 1.08 -8.76 17.62
C ARG A 459 0.00 -8.16 18.51
N LYS A 460 0.35 -7.93 19.80
CA LYS A 460 -0.54 -7.28 20.78
C LYS A 460 -1.05 -5.93 20.28
N ARG A 461 -0.16 -5.08 19.80
CA ARG A 461 -0.52 -3.73 19.31
C ARG A 461 -1.54 -3.71 18.16
N ASP A 462 -1.51 -4.73 17.26
CA ASP A 462 -2.51 -4.84 16.19
C ASP A 462 -3.87 -5.17 16.77
N LYS A 463 -3.92 -6.07 17.75
CA LYS A 463 -5.11 -6.43 18.49
C LYS A 463 -5.66 -5.24 19.27
N ASP A 464 -4.81 -4.52 19.99
CA ASP A 464 -5.17 -3.34 20.76
C ASP A 464 -5.78 -2.25 19.87
N MET A 465 -5.17 -2.00 18.70
CA MET A 465 -5.69 -1.03 17.74
C MET A 465 -7.11 -1.36 17.30
N ILE A 466 -7.35 -2.60 16.88
CA ILE A 466 -8.68 -3.02 16.44
C ILE A 466 -9.67 -3.05 17.59
N LEU A 467 -9.24 -3.48 18.77
CA LEU A 467 -10.09 -3.51 19.97
C LEU A 467 -10.52 -2.09 20.38
N ASN A 468 -9.63 -1.10 20.32
CA ASN A 468 -9.97 0.29 20.58
C ASN A 468 -11.01 0.81 19.58
N VAL A 469 -10.81 0.54 18.29
CA VAL A 469 -11.81 0.92 17.28
C VAL A 469 -13.14 0.24 17.53
N PHE A 470 -13.14 -1.05 17.87
CA PHE A 470 -14.35 -1.80 18.21
C PHE A 470 -15.06 -1.22 19.43
N LYS A 471 -14.34 -0.93 20.52
CA LYS A 471 -14.88 -0.31 21.73
C LYS A 471 -15.53 1.04 21.43
N LYS A 472 -14.85 1.88 20.64
CA LYS A 472 -15.34 3.19 20.22
C LYS A 472 -16.70 3.09 19.50
N ASN A 473 -16.91 2.04 18.72
CA ASN A 473 -18.05 1.88 17.83
C ASN A 473 -19.14 0.95 18.38
N GLU A 474 -18.90 0.27 19.48
CA GLU A 474 -19.80 -0.77 19.97
C GLU A 474 -21.16 -0.24 20.43
N TRP A 475 -21.21 0.99 20.93
CA TRP A 475 -22.34 1.50 21.71
C TRP A 475 -23.07 2.70 21.11
N ARG A 476 -22.88 2.98 19.85
CA ARG A 476 -23.53 4.12 19.19
C ARG A 476 -24.38 3.73 18.00
#